data_3366de63813eab1c6915eddca8813ae6
#
_entry.id   3366de63813eab1c6915eddca8813ae6
#
_cell.length_a   1.000
_cell.length_b   1.000
_cell.length_c   1.000
_cell.angle_alpha   90.00
_cell.angle_beta   90.00
_cell.angle_gamma   90.00
#
_symmetry.space_group_name_H-M   'P 1'
#
loop_
_entity.id
_entity.type
_entity.pdbx_description
1 polymer ?
#
loop_
_entity_poly.entity_id
_entity_poly.type
_entity_poly.pdbx_seq_one_letter_code
_entity_poly.pdbx_strand_id
1 'polypeptide(L)'
;IIIGREQLKESFKLTYSKARIDYANAINEYNNTNRNLQLAEKIYKVAQLKYKEGVGSSLELTNAEQQLYTTQATLINAMYKILIAKTDINKALGNN
;
A
#
# COMPACT_ATOMS: atom_id res chain seq x y z
N ILE A 1 19.25 16.54 -34.77
CA ILE A 1 19.31 15.10 -34.58
C ILE A 1 20.00 14.75 -33.24
N ILE A 2 21.10 15.39 -32.92
CA ILE A 2 21.78 15.20 -31.65
C ILE A 2 20.94 15.68 -30.48
N ILE A 3 20.21 16.78 -30.65
CA ILE A 3 19.31 17.34 -29.64
C ILE A 3 18.20 16.37 -29.32
N GLY A 4 17.69 15.66 -30.31
CA GLY A 4 16.64 14.68 -30.11
C GLY A 4 17.07 13.51 -29.24
N ARG A 5 18.31 13.07 -29.36
CA ARG A 5 18.86 12.01 -28.53
C ARG A 5 19.02 12.43 -27.07
N GLU A 6 19.47 13.66 -26.85
CA GLU A 6 19.62 14.21 -25.50
C GLU A 6 18.26 14.34 -24.81
N GLN A 7 17.24 14.80 -25.53
CA GLN A 7 15.88 14.91 -25.00
C GLN A 7 15.33 13.53 -24.66
N LEU A 8 15.60 12.51 -25.46
CA LEU A 8 15.18 11.16 -25.18
C LEU A 8 15.85 10.61 -23.92
N LYS A 9 17.14 10.86 -23.73
CA LYS A 9 17.86 10.43 -22.53
C LYS A 9 17.34 11.10 -21.28
N GLU A 10 17.07 12.39 -21.34
CA GLU A 10 16.53 13.14 -20.21
C GLU A 10 15.13 12.65 -19.85
N SER A 11 14.29 12.45 -20.85
CA SER A 11 12.94 11.91 -20.67
C SER A 11 12.97 10.51 -20.04
N PHE A 12 13.90 9.67 -20.48
CA PHE A 12 14.08 8.33 -19.96
C PHE A 12 14.51 8.36 -18.50
N LYS A 13 15.48 9.23 -18.16
CA LYS A 13 15.94 9.38 -16.78
C LYS A 13 14.82 9.88 -15.86
N LEU A 14 14.03 10.83 -16.32
CA LEU A 14 12.89 11.34 -15.56
C LEU A 14 11.86 10.24 -15.29
N THR A 15 11.55 9.46 -16.30
CA THR A 15 10.60 8.34 -16.16
C THR A 15 11.12 7.30 -15.16
N TYR A 16 12.42 6.97 -15.26
CA TYR A 16 13.02 6.01 -14.34
C TYR A 16 13.05 6.53 -12.91
N SER A 17 13.42 7.80 -12.71
CA SER A 17 13.45 8.42 -11.38
C SER A 17 12.07 8.46 -10.76
N LYS A 18 11.06 8.82 -11.55
CA LYS A 18 9.67 8.83 -11.09
C LYS A 18 9.20 7.44 -10.69
N ALA A 19 9.53 6.44 -11.50
CA ALA A 19 9.15 5.05 -11.20
C ALA A 19 9.80 4.56 -9.91
N ARG A 20 11.05 4.94 -9.66
CA ARG A 20 11.74 4.59 -8.41
C ARG A 20 11.10 5.25 -7.19
N ILE A 21 10.73 6.52 -7.31
CA ILE A 21 10.06 7.26 -6.24
C ILE A 21 8.71 6.63 -5.96
N ASP A 22 7.94 6.33 -6.99
CA ASP A 22 6.64 5.68 -6.85
C ASP A 22 6.76 4.32 -6.17
N TYR A 23 7.79 3.55 -6.51
CA TYR A 23 8.06 2.26 -5.89
C TYR A 23 8.39 2.41 -4.41
N ALA A 24 9.26 3.36 -4.06
CA ALA A 24 9.61 3.62 -2.66
C ALA A 24 8.39 4.06 -1.85
N ASN A 25 7.55 4.94 -2.44
CA ASN A 25 6.34 5.40 -1.80
C ASN A 25 5.35 4.25 -1.60
N ALA A 26 5.24 3.36 -2.59
CA ALA A 26 4.36 2.20 -2.50
C ALA A 26 4.79 1.25 -1.38
N ILE A 27 6.10 1.03 -1.23
CA ILE A 27 6.64 0.19 -0.15
C ILE A 27 6.38 0.83 1.22
N ASN A 28 6.58 2.15 1.35
CA ASN A 28 6.31 2.86 2.59
C ASN A 28 4.83 2.77 2.96
N GLU A 29 3.95 2.95 1.98
CA GLU A 29 2.51 2.82 2.19
C GLU A 29 2.13 1.40 2.63
N TYR A 30 2.73 0.39 2.00
CA TYR A 30 2.52 -1.01 2.38
C TYR A 30 2.94 -1.25 3.83
N ASN A 31 4.12 -0.79 4.22
CA ASN A 31 4.63 -0.98 5.57
C ASN A 31 3.74 -0.30 6.61
N ASN A 32 3.29 0.93 6.32
CA ASN A 32 2.40 1.67 7.21
C ASN A 32 1.05 0.97 7.32
N THR A 33 0.50 0.52 6.20
CA THR A 33 -0.79 -0.19 6.19
C THR A 33 -0.69 -1.52 6.93
N ASN A 34 0.44 -2.22 6.78
CA ASN A 34 0.66 -3.48 7.50
C ASN A 34 0.67 -3.27 9.01
N ARG A 35 1.28 -2.19 9.49
CA ARG A 35 1.24 -1.83 10.91
C ARG A 35 -0.18 -1.51 11.36
N ASN A 36 -0.92 -0.77 10.53
CA ASN A 36 -2.31 -0.44 10.82
C ASN A 36 -3.18 -1.70 10.86
N LEU A 37 -2.89 -2.68 10.01
CA LEU A 37 -3.60 -3.95 10.02
C LEU A 37 -3.37 -4.71 11.33
N GLN A 38 -2.11 -4.77 11.77
CA GLN A 38 -1.79 -5.41 13.04
C GLN A 38 -2.52 -4.75 14.21
N LEU A 39 -2.59 -3.42 14.21
CA LEU A 39 -3.32 -2.68 15.24
C LEU A 39 -4.82 -2.97 15.15
N ALA A 40 -5.38 -2.96 13.94
CA ALA A 40 -6.79 -3.25 13.75
C ALA A 40 -7.15 -4.67 14.21
N GLU A 41 -6.27 -5.63 13.98
CA GLU A 41 -6.47 -7.01 14.47
C GLU A 41 -6.50 -7.06 15.99
N LYS A 42 -5.61 -6.33 16.66
CA LYS A 42 -5.59 -6.26 18.12
C LYS A 42 -6.86 -5.62 18.66
N ILE A 43 -7.29 -4.52 18.05
CA ILE A 43 -8.52 -3.82 18.45
C ILE A 43 -9.73 -4.76 18.28
N TYR A 44 -9.78 -5.49 17.18
CA TYR A 44 -10.85 -6.45 16.93
C TYR A 44 -10.88 -7.55 17.99
N LYS A 45 -9.72 -8.13 18.32
CA LYS A 45 -9.61 -9.17 19.33
C LYS A 45 -10.10 -8.68 20.71
N VAL A 46 -9.71 -7.47 21.09
CA VAL A 46 -10.13 -6.85 22.34
C VAL A 46 -11.64 -6.63 22.33
N ALA A 47 -12.20 -6.12 21.23
CA ALA A 47 -13.61 -5.89 21.09
C ALA A 47 -14.42 -7.21 21.18
N GLN A 48 -13.90 -8.27 20.55
CA GLN A 48 -14.52 -9.60 20.65
C GLN A 48 -14.54 -10.11 22.10
N LEU A 49 -13.41 -9.96 22.80
CA LEU A 49 -13.30 -10.42 24.18
C LEU A 49 -14.24 -9.65 25.08
N LYS A 50 -14.30 -8.34 24.96
CA LYS A 50 -15.23 -7.49 25.72
C LYS A 50 -16.68 -7.86 25.47
N TYR A 51 -17.03 -8.10 24.22
CA TYR A 51 -18.39 -8.48 23.84
C TYR A 51 -18.74 -9.84 24.45
N LYS A 52 -17.82 -10.80 24.38
CA LYS A 52 -18.00 -12.15 24.93
C LYS A 52 -18.17 -12.10 26.43
N GLU A 53 -17.46 -11.22 27.13
CA GLU A 53 -17.53 -11.06 28.57
C GLU A 53 -18.72 -10.18 29.02
N GLY A 54 -19.44 -9.61 28.06
CA GLY A 54 -20.64 -8.81 28.37
C GLY A 54 -20.34 -7.37 28.75
N VAL A 55 -19.07 -6.91 28.62
CA VAL A 55 -18.66 -5.55 28.98
C VAL A 55 -18.54 -4.62 27.78
N GLY A 56 -18.60 -5.16 26.56
CA GLY A 56 -18.54 -4.39 25.32
C GLY A 56 -19.88 -4.42 24.60
N SER A 57 -20.06 -3.47 23.67
CA SER A 57 -21.28 -3.38 22.86
C SER A 57 -21.10 -4.06 21.51
N SER A 58 -22.23 -4.47 20.91
CA SER A 58 -22.23 -5.01 19.56
C SER A 58 -21.81 -3.95 18.53
N LEU A 59 -22.09 -2.67 18.81
CA LEU A 59 -21.67 -1.57 17.95
C LEU A 59 -20.15 -1.44 17.92
N GLU A 60 -19.52 -1.53 19.10
CA GLU A 60 -18.05 -1.49 19.20
C GLU A 60 -17.42 -2.64 18.42
N LEU A 61 -17.97 -3.86 18.56
CA LEU A 61 -17.50 -5.02 17.83
C LEU A 61 -17.65 -4.85 16.33
N THR A 62 -18.81 -4.37 15.86
CA THR A 62 -19.08 -4.15 14.44
C THR A 62 -18.15 -3.10 13.87
N ASN A 63 -17.92 -2.01 14.59
CA ASN A 63 -16.99 -0.96 14.14
C ASN A 63 -15.56 -1.48 14.02
N ALA A 64 -15.12 -2.28 14.98
CA ALA A 64 -13.78 -2.88 14.95
C ALA A 64 -13.65 -3.86 13.77
N GLU A 65 -14.69 -4.62 13.49
CA GLU A 65 -14.73 -5.55 12.35
C GLU A 65 -14.65 -4.80 11.03
N GLN A 66 -15.44 -3.74 10.88
CA GLN A 66 -15.39 -2.90 9.67
C GLN A 66 -14.03 -2.27 9.47
N GLN A 67 -13.40 -1.78 10.55
CA GLN A 67 -12.08 -1.20 10.47
C GLN A 67 -11.03 -2.24 10.03
N LEU A 68 -11.16 -3.46 10.53
CA LEU A 68 -10.29 -4.56 10.14
C LEU A 68 -10.42 -4.86 8.64
N TYR A 69 -11.64 -5.00 8.15
CA TYR A 69 -11.88 -5.28 6.73
C TYR A 69 -11.43 -4.14 5.83
N THR A 70 -11.68 -2.89 6.22
CA THR A 70 -11.22 -1.72 5.47
C THR A 70 -9.70 -1.69 5.38
N THR A 71 -9.02 -1.98 6.49
CA THR A 71 -7.55 -1.99 6.52
C THR A 71 -6.99 -3.14 5.68
N GLN A 72 -7.63 -4.31 5.69
CA GLN A 72 -7.24 -5.42 4.83
C GLN A 72 -7.35 -5.05 3.35
N ALA A 73 -8.44 -4.39 2.96
CA ALA A 73 -8.62 -3.93 1.59
C ALA A 73 -7.55 -2.91 1.20
N THR A 74 -7.21 -1.99 2.10
CA THR A 74 -6.16 -1.00 1.88
C THR A 74 -4.81 -1.68 1.70
N LEU A 75 -4.53 -2.73 2.47
CA LEU A 75 -3.27 -3.48 2.34
C LEU A 75 -3.18 -4.16 0.97
N ILE A 76 -4.26 -4.77 0.50
CA ILE A 76 -4.31 -5.40 -0.82
C ILE A 76 -4.04 -4.36 -1.90
N ASN A 77 -4.65 -3.18 -1.79
CA ASN A 77 -4.40 -2.08 -2.73
C ASN A 77 -2.94 -1.61 -2.70
N ALA A 78 -2.33 -1.55 -1.51
CA ALA A 78 -0.93 -1.18 -1.37
C ALA A 78 -0.01 -2.21 -2.04
N MET A 79 -0.32 -3.49 -1.89
CA MET A 79 0.41 -4.57 -2.56
C MET A 79 0.30 -4.44 -4.08
N TYR A 80 -0.88 -4.11 -4.56
CA TYR A 80 -1.13 -3.91 -5.99
C TYR A 80 -0.32 -2.74 -6.53
N LYS A 81 -0.24 -1.65 -5.79
CA LYS A 81 0.57 -0.48 -6.17
C LYS A 81 2.05 -0.80 -6.28
N ILE A 82 2.57 -1.65 -5.38
CA ILE A 82 3.95 -2.11 -5.45
C ILE A 82 4.18 -2.88 -6.74
N LEU A 83 3.26 -3.77 -7.10
CA LEU A 83 3.37 -4.56 -8.31
C LEU A 83 3.37 -3.67 -9.56
N ILE A 84 2.49 -2.67 -9.61
CA ILE A 84 2.42 -1.73 -10.71
C ILE A 84 3.72 -0.91 -10.80
N ALA A 85 4.21 -0.40 -9.67
CA ALA A 85 5.44 0.38 -9.64
C ALA A 85 6.64 -0.44 -10.08
N LYS A 86 6.71 -1.70 -9.67
CA LYS A 86 7.77 -2.62 -10.09
C LYS A 86 7.73 -2.87 -11.59
N THR A 87 6.54 -3.04 -12.14
CA THR A 87 6.35 -3.21 -13.59
C THR A 87 6.80 -1.97 -14.34
N ASP A 88 6.48 -0.78 -13.82
CA ASP A 88 6.89 0.49 -14.44
C ASP A 88 8.42 0.66 -14.44
N ILE A 89 9.09 0.23 -13.36
CA ILE A 89 10.55 0.25 -13.30
C ILE A 89 11.13 -0.69 -14.36
N ASN A 90 10.58 -1.88 -14.48
CA ASN A 90 11.03 -2.84 -15.49
C ASN A 90 10.86 -2.31 -16.90
N LYS A 91 9.74 -1.63 -17.18
CA LYS A 91 9.51 -0.99 -18.47
C LYS A 91 10.51 0.13 -18.72
N ALA A 92 10.79 0.94 -17.71
CA ALA A 92 11.74 2.04 -17.82
C ALA A 92 13.16 1.56 -18.11
N LEU A 93 13.50 0.36 -17.61
CA LEU A 93 14.78 -0.28 -17.88
C LEU A 93 14.83 -0.99 -19.23
N GLY A 94 13.70 -1.06 -19.93
CA GLY A 94 13.62 -1.75 -21.22
C GLY A 94 13.55 -3.26 -21.11
N ASN A 95 13.29 -3.79 -19.94
CA ASN A 95 13.15 -5.23 -19.70
C ASN A 95 11.68 -5.64 -19.86
N ASN A 96 11.33 -6.01 -21.05
CA ASN A 96 9.95 -6.46 -21.30
C ASN A 96 9.87 -7.97 -21.29
#